data_983841b678b51d1e0bdae5532153274c
#
_entry.id   983841b678b51d1e0bdae5532153274c
#
_cell.length_a   1.000
_cell.length_b   1.000
_cell.length_c   1.000
_cell.angle_alpha   90.00
_cell.angle_beta   90.00
_cell.angle_gamma   90.00
#
_symmetry.space_group_name_H-M   'P 1'
#
loop_
_entity.id
_entity.type
_entity.pdbx_description
1 polymer ?
#
loop_
_entity_poly.entity_id
_entity_poly.type
_entity_poly.pdbx_seq_one_letter_code
_entity_poly.pdbx_strand_id
1 'polypeptide(L)'
;MIHISYNRRKYQEDMIDNIKLLDNVVEIGCHIGTSTRIISRLNQDGTVYAFDNSPESVEAMNNLGIEYSNIQFFKADVRNEEVLYDFARKYDKIDVLCVDLGGGYHPDTVFKVFFIWSSILKPRVSLIRNRGLIDFINSSTSSENIQSDEGFLESSAQNIVPENLKELKLWSDKL
;
A
#
# COMPACT_ATOMS: atom_id res chain seq x y z
N MET A 1 6.78 7.25 -8.55
CA MET A 1 5.91 6.74 -9.66
C MET A 1 4.88 5.77 -9.12
N ILE A 2 3.66 5.75 -9.70
CA ILE A 2 2.57 4.85 -9.29
C ILE A 2 2.42 3.77 -10.37
N HIS A 3 2.52 2.50 -9.97
CA HIS A 3 2.27 1.34 -10.83
C HIS A 3 0.98 0.66 -10.42
N ILE A 4 0.09 0.41 -11.37
CA ILE A 4 -1.16 -0.30 -11.12
C ILE A 4 -1.18 -1.56 -11.95
N SER A 5 -1.41 -2.70 -11.30
CA SER A 5 -1.39 -4.03 -11.91
C SER A 5 -2.77 -4.66 -11.88
N TYR A 6 -3.17 -5.32 -12.98
CA TYR A 6 -4.45 -6.03 -13.09
C TYR A 6 -4.44 -7.37 -12.32
N ASN A 7 -3.33 -8.09 -12.38
CA ASN A 7 -3.21 -9.42 -11.80
C ASN A 7 -1.98 -9.57 -10.91
N ARG A 8 -1.98 -10.63 -10.10
CA ARG A 8 -0.95 -10.90 -9.11
C ARG A 8 0.45 -11.08 -9.72
N ARG A 9 0.55 -11.73 -10.90
CA ARG A 9 1.85 -11.96 -11.54
C ARG A 9 2.51 -10.63 -11.90
N LYS A 10 1.76 -9.74 -12.57
CA LYS A 10 2.27 -8.42 -12.94
C LYS A 10 2.63 -7.57 -11.71
N TYR A 11 1.81 -7.64 -10.66
CA TYR A 11 2.10 -6.98 -9.38
C TYR A 11 3.42 -7.45 -8.75
N GLN A 12 3.71 -8.74 -8.80
CA GLN A 12 4.98 -9.30 -8.32
C GLN A 12 6.17 -8.93 -9.23
N GLU A 13 5.98 -8.86 -10.54
CA GLU A 13 6.98 -8.32 -11.47
C GLU A 13 7.30 -6.85 -11.12
N ASP A 14 6.28 -6.02 -10.89
CA ASP A 14 6.47 -4.62 -10.49
C ASP A 14 7.23 -4.48 -9.15
N MET A 15 7.04 -5.41 -8.19
CA MET A 15 7.85 -5.47 -6.97
C MET A 15 9.33 -5.72 -7.27
N ILE A 16 9.61 -6.70 -8.12
CA ILE A 16 11.00 -7.07 -8.49
C ILE A 16 11.70 -5.91 -9.17
N ASP A 17 11.00 -5.17 -10.02
CA ASP A 17 11.58 -4.07 -10.80
C ASP A 17 11.79 -2.78 -9.96
N ASN A 18 11.04 -2.58 -8.87
CA ASN A 18 10.99 -1.30 -8.17
C ASN A 18 11.52 -1.31 -6.73
N ILE A 19 11.54 -2.46 -6.05
CA ILE A 19 12.02 -2.56 -4.67
C ILE A 19 13.52 -2.75 -4.65
N LYS A 20 14.22 -1.96 -3.83
CA LYS A 20 15.68 -1.96 -3.68
C LYS A 20 16.09 -2.55 -2.33
N LEU A 21 17.34 -2.95 -2.23
CA LEU A 21 17.94 -3.64 -1.08
C LEU A 21 17.73 -2.94 0.26
N LEU A 22 17.79 -1.61 0.29
CA LEU A 22 17.70 -0.77 1.50
C LEU A 22 16.33 -0.12 1.71
N ASP A 23 15.33 -0.41 0.86
CA ASP A 23 14.03 0.24 0.93
C ASP A 23 13.26 -0.16 2.21
N ASN A 24 12.63 0.81 2.84
CA ASN A 24 11.57 0.58 3.82
C ASN A 24 10.22 0.47 3.08
N VAL A 25 9.60 -0.70 3.15
CA VAL A 25 8.39 -1.01 2.40
C VAL A 25 7.20 -1.16 3.34
N VAL A 26 6.13 -0.44 3.07
CA VAL A 26 4.82 -0.69 3.67
C VAL A 26 4.02 -1.59 2.72
N GLU A 27 3.54 -2.72 3.20
CA GLU A 27 2.64 -3.62 2.49
C GLU A 27 1.28 -3.65 3.17
N ILE A 28 0.25 -3.23 2.45
CA ILE A 28 -1.14 -3.23 2.86
C ILE A 28 -1.88 -4.38 2.19
N GLY A 29 -2.44 -5.29 3.01
CA GLY A 29 -3.11 -6.51 2.54
C GLY A 29 -2.14 -7.66 2.34
N CYS A 30 -1.28 -7.94 3.34
CA CYS A 30 -0.26 -8.99 3.26
C CYS A 30 -0.85 -10.42 3.33
N HIS A 31 -2.05 -10.60 3.90
CA HIS A 31 -2.75 -11.87 4.06
C HIS A 31 -1.82 -12.96 4.64
N ILE A 32 -1.58 -14.05 3.91
CA ILE A 32 -0.68 -15.14 4.33
C ILE A 32 0.79 -14.92 3.94
N GLY A 33 1.18 -13.71 3.57
CA GLY A 33 2.57 -13.32 3.35
C GLY A 33 3.20 -13.77 2.03
N THR A 34 2.41 -14.06 1.00
CA THR A 34 2.99 -14.50 -0.29
C THR A 34 3.82 -13.40 -0.95
N SER A 35 3.29 -12.18 -1.00
CA SER A 35 4.01 -11.01 -1.52
C SER A 35 5.05 -10.51 -0.54
N THR A 36 4.74 -10.54 0.76
CA THR A 36 5.66 -10.18 1.85
C THR A 36 6.99 -10.93 1.76
N ARG A 37 6.94 -12.23 1.47
CA ARG A 37 8.14 -13.06 1.27
C ARG A 37 9.00 -12.57 0.09
N ILE A 38 8.36 -12.15 -0.99
CA ILE A 38 9.08 -11.60 -2.16
C ILE A 38 9.74 -10.28 -1.76
N ILE A 39 8.98 -9.37 -1.16
CA ILE A 39 9.48 -8.06 -0.71
C ILE A 39 10.67 -8.25 0.23
N SER A 40 10.53 -9.08 1.25
CA SER A 40 11.59 -9.35 2.25
C SER A 40 12.90 -9.84 1.64
N ARG A 41 12.82 -10.63 0.57
CA ARG A 41 14.02 -11.10 -0.17
C ARG A 41 14.65 -10.03 -1.05
N LEU A 42 13.87 -9.06 -1.49
CA LEU A 42 14.37 -7.96 -2.32
C LEU A 42 15.05 -6.87 -1.47
N ASN A 43 14.50 -6.57 -0.28
CA ASN A 43 14.96 -5.50 0.60
C ASN A 43 15.68 -6.01 1.87
N GLN A 44 16.63 -6.93 1.73
CA GLN A 44 17.28 -7.63 2.84
C GLN A 44 17.89 -6.72 3.91
N ASP A 45 18.34 -5.53 3.55
CA ASP A 45 18.93 -4.52 4.44
C ASP A 45 17.92 -3.40 4.83
N GLY A 46 16.67 -3.48 4.35
CA GLY A 46 15.56 -2.62 4.70
C GLY A 46 14.54 -3.32 5.61
N THR A 47 13.37 -2.73 5.77
CA THR A 47 12.30 -3.29 6.59
C THR A 47 11.00 -3.42 5.80
N VAL A 48 10.26 -4.52 6.03
CA VAL A 48 8.88 -4.72 5.54
C VAL A 48 7.92 -4.49 6.69
N TYR A 49 7.08 -3.49 6.58
CA TYR A 49 5.98 -3.21 7.50
C TYR A 49 4.68 -3.74 6.88
N ALA A 50 4.26 -4.93 7.30
CA ALA A 50 3.15 -5.66 6.69
C ALA A 50 1.87 -5.51 7.51
N PHE A 51 0.77 -5.06 6.89
CA PHE A 51 -0.52 -4.81 7.51
C PHE A 51 -1.60 -5.73 6.96
N ASP A 52 -2.39 -6.32 7.86
CA ASP A 52 -3.60 -7.07 7.52
C ASP A 52 -4.53 -7.15 8.74
N ASN A 53 -5.85 -7.20 8.50
CA ASN A 53 -6.83 -7.36 9.58
C ASN A 53 -7.49 -8.75 9.61
N SER A 54 -7.18 -9.63 8.66
CA SER A 54 -7.76 -10.97 8.59
C SER A 54 -7.22 -11.87 9.72
N PRO A 55 -8.06 -12.72 10.33
CA PRO A 55 -7.61 -13.63 11.38
C PRO A 55 -6.52 -14.60 10.93
N GLU A 56 -6.62 -15.10 9.69
CA GLU A 56 -5.69 -16.05 9.10
C GLU A 56 -4.29 -15.47 8.84
N SER A 57 -4.16 -14.15 8.76
CA SER A 57 -2.86 -13.50 8.58
C SER A 57 -1.95 -13.66 9.81
N VAL A 58 -2.51 -13.74 11.00
CA VAL A 58 -1.75 -13.66 12.26
C VAL A 58 -0.74 -14.81 12.38
N GLU A 59 -1.21 -16.04 12.25
CA GLU A 59 -0.32 -17.21 12.36
C GLU A 59 0.69 -17.26 11.22
N ALA A 60 0.22 -17.03 9.99
CA ALA A 60 1.06 -17.06 8.80
C ALA A 60 2.18 -16.01 8.86
N MET A 61 1.86 -14.78 9.26
CA MET A 61 2.82 -13.69 9.32
C MET A 61 3.78 -13.80 10.51
N ASN A 62 3.33 -14.34 11.65
CA ASN A 62 4.21 -14.65 12.78
C ASN A 62 5.26 -15.69 12.38
N ASN A 63 4.85 -16.77 11.68
CA ASN A 63 5.77 -17.78 11.17
C ASN A 63 6.75 -17.19 10.16
N LEU A 64 6.27 -16.30 9.27
CA LEU A 64 7.11 -15.65 8.29
C LEU A 64 8.13 -14.70 8.94
N GLY A 65 7.76 -14.00 10.02
CA GLY A 65 8.66 -13.14 10.79
C GLY A 65 9.77 -13.91 11.53
N ILE A 66 9.57 -15.21 11.81
CA ILE A 66 10.64 -16.09 12.33
C ILE A 66 11.64 -16.43 11.20
N GLU A 67 11.14 -16.67 9.98
CA GLU A 67 11.98 -16.99 8.81
C GLU A 67 12.76 -15.76 8.30
N TYR A 68 12.14 -14.56 8.36
CA TYR A 68 12.69 -13.31 7.83
C TYR A 68 12.69 -12.21 8.90
N SER A 69 13.87 -11.89 9.42
CA SER A 69 14.05 -10.94 10.53
C SER A 69 13.75 -9.47 10.16
N ASN A 70 13.65 -9.14 8.88
CA ASN A 70 13.33 -7.81 8.39
C ASN A 70 11.82 -7.54 8.23
N ILE A 71 10.94 -8.47 8.65
CA ILE A 71 9.49 -8.31 8.60
C ILE A 71 8.95 -7.88 9.97
N GLN A 72 8.12 -6.82 9.97
CA GLN A 72 7.32 -6.40 11.11
C GLN A 72 5.84 -6.48 10.70
N PHE A 73 5.08 -7.35 11.37
CA PHE A 73 3.66 -7.55 11.10
C PHE A 73 2.79 -6.74 12.06
N PHE A 74 1.75 -6.10 11.52
CA PHE A 74 0.74 -5.33 12.22
C PHE A 74 -0.65 -5.88 11.91
N LYS A 75 -1.29 -6.50 12.91
CA LYS A 75 -2.71 -6.84 12.80
C LYS A 75 -3.54 -5.59 13.01
N ALA A 76 -3.91 -4.92 11.92
CA ALA A 76 -4.63 -3.65 12.00
C ALA A 76 -5.52 -3.42 10.76
N ASP A 77 -6.61 -2.68 10.96
CA ASP A 77 -7.44 -2.20 9.87
C ASP A 77 -6.86 -0.90 9.31
N VAL A 78 -6.29 -0.97 8.14
CA VAL A 78 -5.64 0.17 7.45
C VAL A 78 -6.61 1.27 7.01
N ARG A 79 -7.93 1.03 7.11
CA ARG A 79 -8.98 2.03 6.88
C ARG A 79 -9.16 2.94 8.09
N ASN A 80 -8.65 2.56 9.26
CA ASN A 80 -8.59 3.41 10.43
C ASN A 80 -7.39 4.35 10.33
N GLU A 81 -7.64 5.64 10.23
CA GLU A 81 -6.60 6.67 10.10
C GLU A 81 -5.65 6.75 11.31
N GLU A 82 -6.12 6.37 12.52
CA GLU A 82 -5.27 6.33 13.71
C GLU A 82 -4.10 5.35 13.54
N VAL A 83 -4.33 4.22 12.86
CA VAL A 83 -3.27 3.24 12.54
C VAL A 83 -2.17 3.89 11.69
N LEU A 84 -2.56 4.67 10.69
CA LEU A 84 -1.60 5.39 9.85
C LEU A 84 -0.83 6.47 10.63
N TYR A 85 -1.53 7.28 11.43
CA TYR A 85 -0.88 8.35 12.19
C TYR A 85 0.07 7.81 13.25
N ASP A 86 -0.30 6.74 13.96
CA ASP A 86 0.57 6.10 14.93
C ASP A 86 1.80 5.46 14.25
N PHE A 87 1.60 4.87 13.08
CA PHE A 87 2.69 4.35 12.27
C PHE A 87 3.63 5.47 11.80
N ALA A 88 3.09 6.54 11.19
CA ALA A 88 3.87 7.64 10.64
C ALA A 88 4.64 8.43 11.70
N ARG A 89 4.15 8.47 12.96
CA ARG A 89 4.91 9.09 14.08
C ARG A 89 6.13 8.26 14.49
N LYS A 90 6.10 6.95 14.26
CA LYS A 90 7.14 6.02 14.71
C LYS A 90 8.19 5.75 13.65
N TYR A 91 7.83 5.83 12.38
CA TYR A 91 8.68 5.46 11.26
C TYR A 91 8.78 6.61 10.25
N ASP A 92 9.97 7.20 10.13
CA ASP A 92 10.16 8.48 9.45
C ASP A 92 10.17 8.37 7.91
N LYS A 93 10.66 7.27 7.36
CA LYS A 93 10.86 7.16 5.91
C LYS A 93 10.34 5.85 5.37
N ILE A 94 9.41 5.95 4.44
CA ILE A 94 8.92 4.83 3.64
C ILE A 94 9.28 5.09 2.17
N ASP A 95 9.95 4.14 1.56
CA ASP A 95 10.42 4.25 0.18
C ASP A 95 9.39 3.68 -0.80
N VAL A 96 8.69 2.61 -0.42
CA VAL A 96 7.72 1.91 -1.28
C VAL A 96 6.43 1.64 -0.50
N LEU A 97 5.29 1.91 -1.14
CA LEU A 97 3.96 1.55 -0.66
C LEU A 97 3.34 0.49 -1.58
N CYS A 98 3.08 -0.69 -1.06
CA CYS A 98 2.41 -1.79 -1.74
C CYS A 98 0.96 -1.91 -1.25
N VAL A 99 -0.03 -1.94 -2.16
CA VAL A 99 -1.46 -2.04 -1.80
C VAL A 99 -2.14 -3.14 -2.59
N ASP A 100 -2.61 -4.17 -1.87
CA ASP A 100 -3.35 -5.31 -2.43
C ASP A 100 -4.52 -5.72 -1.52
N LEU A 101 -5.56 -4.90 -1.48
CA LEU A 101 -6.76 -5.16 -0.70
C LEU A 101 -7.82 -5.91 -1.53
N GLY A 102 -8.54 -6.81 -0.86
CA GLY A 102 -9.71 -7.48 -1.43
C GLY A 102 -9.41 -8.30 -2.69
N GLY A 103 -8.18 -8.81 -2.85
CA GLY A 103 -7.83 -9.67 -3.98
C GLY A 103 -7.86 -8.99 -5.36
N GLY A 104 -7.74 -7.67 -5.42
CA GLY A 104 -7.76 -6.88 -6.66
C GLY A 104 -9.14 -6.35 -7.05
N TYR A 105 -10.12 -6.47 -6.15
CA TYR A 105 -11.45 -5.87 -6.26
C TYR A 105 -11.57 -4.63 -5.36
N HIS A 106 -12.75 -4.04 -5.24
CA HIS A 106 -13.03 -2.85 -4.41
C HIS A 106 -12.15 -1.64 -4.77
N PRO A 107 -12.23 -1.11 -6.01
CA PRO A 107 -11.37 -0.02 -6.47
C PRO A 107 -11.54 1.25 -5.64
N ASP A 108 -12.73 1.51 -5.12
CA ASP A 108 -13.07 2.58 -4.21
C ASP A 108 -12.26 2.53 -2.91
N THR A 109 -12.26 1.39 -2.21
CA THR A 109 -11.50 1.18 -0.98
C THR A 109 -10.00 1.22 -1.23
N VAL A 110 -9.53 0.55 -2.29
CA VAL A 110 -8.11 0.53 -2.66
C VAL A 110 -7.58 1.92 -2.99
N PHE A 111 -8.31 2.68 -3.81
CA PHE A 111 -7.92 4.05 -4.15
C PHE A 111 -7.86 4.95 -2.92
N LYS A 112 -8.86 4.86 -2.04
CA LYS A 112 -8.95 5.68 -0.83
C LYS A 112 -7.82 5.38 0.15
N VAL A 113 -7.55 4.10 0.44
CA VAL A 113 -6.44 3.69 1.30
C VAL A 113 -5.12 4.15 0.70
N PHE A 114 -4.89 3.88 -0.60
CA PHE A 114 -3.71 4.37 -1.30
C PHE A 114 -3.55 5.88 -1.19
N PHE A 115 -4.61 6.65 -1.48
CA PHE A 115 -4.57 8.11 -1.46
C PHE A 115 -4.14 8.65 -0.08
N ILE A 116 -4.76 8.15 0.99
CA ILE A 116 -4.48 8.61 2.35
C ILE A 116 -3.07 8.21 2.80
N TRP A 117 -2.71 6.93 2.64
CA TRP A 117 -1.42 6.42 3.07
C TRP A 117 -0.27 7.06 2.28
N SER A 118 -0.40 7.18 0.96
CA SER A 118 0.63 7.81 0.14
C SER A 118 0.76 9.31 0.39
N SER A 119 -0.34 10.00 0.72
CA SER A 119 -0.32 11.44 1.06
C SER A 119 0.48 11.74 2.34
N ILE A 120 0.47 10.82 3.30
CA ILE A 120 1.19 10.99 4.57
C ILE A 120 2.62 10.44 4.46
N LEU A 121 2.79 9.23 3.89
CA LEU A 121 4.09 8.55 3.86
C LEU A 121 5.02 9.06 2.76
N LYS A 122 4.49 9.70 1.71
CA LYS A 122 5.25 10.24 0.57
C LYS A 122 6.26 9.25 -0.04
N PRO A 123 5.83 8.02 -0.38
CA PRO A 123 6.74 7.03 -0.93
C PRO A 123 7.28 7.46 -2.29
N ARG A 124 8.50 7.03 -2.64
CA ARG A 124 9.09 7.19 -3.98
C ARG A 124 8.28 6.42 -5.04
N VAL A 125 7.78 5.24 -4.65
CA VAL A 125 7.02 4.35 -5.54
C VAL A 125 5.82 3.79 -4.80
N SER A 126 4.67 3.72 -5.47
CA SER A 126 3.51 2.95 -5.03
C SER A 126 3.17 1.86 -6.03
N LEU A 127 2.97 0.65 -5.52
CA LEU A 127 2.60 -0.53 -6.29
C LEU A 127 1.20 -0.96 -5.87
N ILE A 128 0.25 -0.98 -6.80
CA ILE A 128 -1.17 -1.22 -6.49
C ILE A 128 -1.67 -2.38 -7.33
N ARG A 129 -2.32 -3.37 -6.71
CA ARG A 129 -3.06 -4.38 -7.45
C ARG A 129 -4.55 -4.12 -7.38
N ASN A 130 -5.13 -3.68 -8.50
CA ASN A 130 -6.58 -3.52 -8.59
C ASN A 130 -7.08 -3.54 -10.04
N ARG A 131 -8.07 -4.39 -10.33
CA ARG A 131 -8.64 -4.55 -11.66
C ARG A 131 -9.49 -3.35 -12.06
N GLY A 132 -10.35 -2.87 -11.16
CA GLY A 132 -11.25 -1.76 -11.43
C GLY A 132 -10.51 -0.46 -11.72
N LEU A 133 -9.38 -0.20 -11.07
CA LEU A 133 -8.55 0.96 -11.38
C LEU A 133 -7.92 0.85 -12.77
N ILE A 134 -7.44 -0.32 -13.18
CA ILE A 134 -6.93 -0.54 -14.54
C ILE A 134 -8.05 -0.37 -15.57
N ASP A 135 -9.22 -0.94 -15.33
CA ASP A 135 -10.37 -0.79 -16.22
C ASP A 135 -10.78 0.68 -16.36
N PHE A 136 -10.80 1.42 -15.23
CA PHE A 136 -11.10 2.84 -15.22
C PHE A 136 -10.09 3.66 -16.05
N ILE A 137 -8.79 3.45 -15.83
CA ILE A 137 -7.73 4.16 -16.56
C ILE A 137 -7.82 3.88 -18.05
N ASN A 138 -7.96 2.62 -18.44
CA ASN A 138 -8.02 2.22 -19.85
C ASN A 138 -9.31 2.66 -20.57
N SER A 139 -10.37 2.93 -19.81
CA SER A 139 -11.65 3.42 -20.33
C SER A 139 -11.78 4.94 -20.27
N SER A 140 -10.77 5.63 -19.73
CA SER A 140 -10.78 7.08 -19.52
C SER A 140 -9.94 7.80 -20.56
N THR A 141 -10.32 9.05 -20.85
CA THR A 141 -9.50 9.99 -21.62
C THR A 141 -9.26 11.24 -20.77
N SER A 142 -8.00 11.59 -20.56
CA SER A 142 -7.63 12.83 -19.87
C SER A 142 -7.49 13.97 -20.88
N SER A 143 -8.08 15.11 -20.57
CA SER A 143 -7.90 16.37 -21.32
C SER A 143 -6.67 17.17 -20.86
N GLU A 144 -6.08 16.78 -19.74
CA GLU A 144 -4.92 17.42 -19.12
C GLU A 144 -3.82 16.42 -18.88
N ASN A 145 -2.57 16.85 -18.96
CA ASN A 145 -1.40 16.00 -18.69
C ASN A 145 -0.80 16.36 -17.33
N ILE A 146 -1.49 15.99 -16.24
CA ILE A 146 -1.01 16.15 -14.88
C ILE A 146 -0.51 14.78 -14.42
N GLN A 147 0.79 14.67 -14.15
CA GLN A 147 1.44 13.43 -13.72
C GLN A 147 2.30 13.67 -12.49
N SER A 148 2.37 12.70 -11.61
CA SER A 148 3.33 12.65 -10.52
C SER A 148 4.45 11.68 -10.85
N ASP A 149 5.69 12.09 -10.68
CA ASP A 149 6.87 11.22 -10.80
C ASP A 149 7.13 10.45 -9.50
N GLU A 150 6.41 10.79 -8.43
CA GLU A 150 6.50 10.17 -7.10
C GLU A 150 5.44 9.07 -6.91
N GLY A 151 5.53 8.35 -5.79
CA GLY A 151 4.58 7.29 -5.42
C GLY A 151 3.25 7.80 -4.85
N PHE A 152 2.95 9.09 -4.95
CA PHE A 152 1.70 9.72 -4.49
C PHE A 152 1.15 10.66 -5.56
N LEU A 153 -0.14 11.01 -5.46
CA LEU A 153 -0.78 11.89 -6.44
C LEU A 153 -0.33 13.35 -6.26
N GLU A 154 -0.23 14.08 -7.36
CA GLU A 154 0.05 15.51 -7.34
C GLU A 154 -0.95 16.29 -6.47
N SER A 155 -2.23 15.94 -6.55
CA SER A 155 -3.31 16.52 -5.72
C SER A 155 -3.14 16.30 -4.22
N SER A 156 -2.30 15.36 -3.79
CA SER A 156 -2.00 15.07 -2.37
C SER A 156 -0.66 15.66 -1.90
N ALA A 157 0.04 16.44 -2.74
CA ALA A 157 1.39 16.95 -2.45
C ALA A 157 1.45 17.89 -1.22
N GLN A 158 0.35 18.51 -0.82
CA GLN A 158 0.30 19.52 0.25
C GLN A 158 0.32 18.96 1.68
N ASN A 159 0.57 17.68 1.90
CA ASN A 159 0.64 17.04 3.23
C ASN A 159 -0.63 17.14 4.10
N ILE A 160 -1.75 17.47 3.52
CA ILE A 160 -3.02 17.59 4.23
C ILE A 160 -3.95 16.51 3.67
N VAL A 161 -4.35 15.57 4.52
CA VAL A 161 -5.59 14.83 4.25
C VAL A 161 -6.69 15.89 4.23
N PRO A 162 -7.38 16.12 3.11
CA PRO A 162 -8.39 17.17 3.06
C PRO A 162 -9.39 16.99 4.19
N GLU A 163 -9.70 18.06 4.94
CA GLU A 163 -10.68 18.00 6.04
C GLU A 163 -12.04 17.42 5.60
N ASN A 164 -12.36 17.55 4.33
CA ASN A 164 -13.56 17.00 3.70
C ASN A 164 -13.58 15.47 3.62
N LEU A 165 -12.48 14.79 3.93
CA LEU A 165 -12.46 13.34 4.11
C LEU A 165 -13.02 12.90 5.49
N LYS A 166 -13.63 13.79 6.27
CA LYS A 166 -14.47 13.42 7.43
C LYS A 166 -15.64 12.48 7.05
N GLU A 167 -16.05 12.46 5.80
CA GLU A 167 -16.93 11.44 5.23
C GLU A 167 -16.34 10.01 5.28
N LEU A 168 -15.06 9.88 5.49
CA LEU A 168 -14.37 8.59 5.62
C LEU A 168 -14.87 7.76 6.80
N LYS A 169 -15.21 8.37 7.92
CA LYS A 169 -15.76 7.64 9.08
C LYS A 169 -17.09 6.96 8.77
N LEU A 170 -17.95 7.60 7.99
CA LEU A 170 -19.23 7.02 7.59
C LEU A 170 -19.07 5.82 6.63
N TRP A 171 -17.97 5.79 5.90
CA TRP A 171 -17.67 4.73 4.93
C TRP A 171 -17.01 3.51 5.56
N SER A 172 -16.11 3.73 6.52
CA SER A 172 -15.41 2.65 7.22
C SER A 172 -16.31 1.89 8.20
N ASP A 173 -17.36 2.52 8.73
CA ASP A 173 -18.28 1.91 9.68
C ASP A 173 -19.34 1.00 9.03
N LYS A 174 -19.42 0.95 7.69
CA LYS A 174 -20.43 0.20 6.94
C LYS A 174 -19.89 -0.95 6.08
N LEU A 175 -18.62 -1.20 6.14
CA LEU A 175 -17.97 -2.36 5.47
C LEU A 175 -17.66 -3.45 6.55
#